data_560ed9c4112a3ccec6113a6af4cd24e7
#
_entry.id   560ed9c4112a3ccec6113a6af4cd24e7
#
_cell.length_a   1.000
_cell.length_b   1.000
_cell.length_c   1.000
_cell.angle_alpha   90.00
_cell.angle_beta   90.00
_cell.angle_gamma   90.00
#
_symmetry.space_group_name_H-M   'P 1'
#
loop_
_entity.id
_entity.type
_entity.pdbx_description
1 polymer ?
#
loop_
_entity_poly.entity_id
_entity_poly.type
_entity_poly.pdbx_seq_one_letter_code
_entity_poly.pdbx_strand_id
1 'polypeptide(L)'
;RMLDHLGVVVEELGLRSYLLKSGASQVASLPGLTADGLMLTFDRARALSREDIGFLTPDHPLVRAALDALLGCETGNSVFGIWKSDEPNAVFLEVHSIVECVAPPALHVDRFLPATPLRIVVDQAGKDCSDLEDFRSAKLERGDVFTLLDTPVFRKKHLPSMLSKAAAFAEKQKGVIVETAQKIASEQIDREIERLEDLRAINNHVRPAEIEALKSLKLALMESLSGATLRADALKLVLRVSGSPS
;
A
#
# COMPACT_ATOMS: atom_id res chain seq x y z
N ARG A 1 -10.50 -15.85 6.36
CA ARG A 1 -9.41 -15.66 5.36
C ARG A 1 -8.16 -15.03 5.97
N MET A 2 -8.26 -13.83 6.60
CA MET A 2 -7.09 -13.20 7.27
C MET A 2 -6.56 -14.06 8.41
N LEU A 3 -7.43 -14.52 9.30
CA LEU A 3 -7.07 -15.41 10.41
C LEU A 3 -6.51 -16.75 9.93
N ASP A 4 -7.06 -17.31 8.82
CA ASP A 4 -6.51 -18.52 8.20
C ASP A 4 -5.07 -18.31 7.71
N HIS A 5 -4.81 -17.12 7.12
CA HIS A 5 -3.45 -16.73 6.72
C HIS A 5 -2.50 -16.60 7.89
N LEU A 6 -3.00 -16.14 9.03
CA LEU A 6 -2.26 -16.06 10.29
C LEU A 6 -2.17 -17.41 11.04
N GLY A 7 -2.61 -18.50 10.42
CA GLY A 7 -2.56 -19.85 11.01
C GLY A 7 -3.54 -20.06 12.16
N VAL A 8 -4.60 -19.27 12.25
CA VAL A 8 -5.66 -19.42 13.26
C VAL A 8 -6.78 -20.28 12.67
N VAL A 9 -7.11 -21.36 13.36
CA VAL A 9 -8.25 -22.19 13.01
C VAL A 9 -9.52 -21.57 13.60
N VAL A 10 -10.53 -21.36 12.76
CA VAL A 10 -11.81 -20.77 13.14
C VAL A 10 -12.90 -21.84 13.06
N GLU A 11 -13.48 -22.23 14.18
CA GLU A 11 -14.59 -23.16 14.28
C GLU A 11 -15.88 -22.39 14.59
N GLU A 12 -16.93 -22.59 13.82
CA GLU A 12 -18.23 -21.98 14.08
C GLU A 12 -19.01 -22.85 15.09
N LEU A 13 -19.34 -22.27 16.24
CA LEU A 13 -20.08 -22.93 17.31
C LEU A 13 -21.60 -22.69 17.21
N GLY A 14 -22.06 -22.00 16.17
CA GLY A 14 -23.47 -21.63 15.93
C GLY A 14 -23.74 -20.16 16.23
N LEU A 15 -24.90 -19.67 15.78
CA LEU A 15 -25.42 -18.30 15.92
C LEU A 15 -24.39 -17.20 16.23
N ARG A 16 -23.54 -16.88 15.22
CA ARG A 16 -22.52 -15.80 15.28
C ARG A 16 -21.49 -15.97 16.40
N SER A 17 -21.21 -17.22 16.81
CA SER A 17 -20.22 -17.56 17.83
C SER A 17 -19.15 -18.46 17.25
N TYR A 18 -17.92 -18.16 17.58
CA TYR A 18 -16.73 -18.77 16.98
C TYR A 18 -15.73 -19.15 18.05
N LEU A 19 -15.08 -20.29 17.87
CA LEU A 19 -13.93 -20.70 18.64
C LEU A 19 -12.69 -20.54 17.75
N LEU A 20 -11.76 -19.73 18.22
CA LEU A 20 -10.46 -19.52 17.57
C LEU A 20 -9.40 -20.34 18.28
N LYS A 21 -8.66 -21.14 17.54
CA LYS A 21 -7.54 -21.95 18.05
C LYS A 21 -6.26 -21.59 17.34
N SER A 22 -5.14 -21.65 18.06
CA SER A 22 -3.83 -21.53 17.42
C SER A 22 -3.57 -22.75 16.54
N GLY A 23 -3.27 -22.53 15.27
CA GLY A 23 -2.83 -23.58 14.36
C GLY A 23 -1.33 -23.89 14.54
N ALA A 24 -0.83 -24.86 13.76
CA ALA A 24 0.55 -25.31 13.83
C ALA A 24 1.60 -24.31 13.30
N SER A 25 1.19 -23.20 12.73
CA SER A 25 2.08 -22.17 12.17
C SER A 25 2.49 -21.18 13.25
N GLN A 26 3.79 -20.91 13.37
CA GLN A 26 4.37 -19.91 14.27
C GLN A 26 4.07 -18.48 13.80
N VAL A 27 2.82 -18.10 13.69
CA VAL A 27 2.47 -16.71 13.41
C VAL A 27 2.21 -15.99 14.72
N ALA A 28 2.69 -14.75 14.79
CA ALA A 28 2.67 -13.82 15.91
C ALA A 28 1.59 -14.12 16.96
N SER A 29 1.97 -14.16 18.24
CA SER A 29 1.03 -14.41 19.35
C SER A 29 -0.07 -13.36 19.32
N LEU A 30 -1.24 -13.74 18.82
CA LEU A 30 -2.41 -12.88 18.86
C LEU A 30 -2.90 -12.76 20.30
N PRO A 31 -3.19 -11.55 20.80
CA PRO A 31 -3.63 -11.33 22.16
C PRO A 31 -4.87 -12.16 22.52
N GLY A 32 -4.82 -12.85 23.65
CA GLY A 32 -5.92 -13.66 24.15
C GLY A 32 -6.11 -15.03 23.49
N LEU A 33 -5.34 -15.35 22.45
CA LEU A 33 -5.38 -16.66 21.81
C LEU A 33 -4.49 -17.64 22.60
N THR A 34 -5.12 -18.50 23.39
CA THR A 34 -4.46 -19.54 24.19
C THR A 34 -4.49 -20.89 23.48
N ALA A 35 -3.79 -21.88 24.04
CA ALA A 35 -3.85 -23.25 23.55
C ALA A 35 -5.27 -23.85 23.64
N ASP A 36 -6.04 -23.45 24.65
CA ASP A 36 -7.44 -23.89 24.86
C ASP A 36 -8.41 -23.22 23.88
N GLY A 37 -7.95 -22.20 23.18
CA GLY A 37 -8.74 -21.40 22.24
C GLY A 37 -9.38 -20.17 22.90
N LEU A 38 -9.98 -19.33 22.05
CA LEU A 38 -10.68 -18.11 22.43
C LEU A 38 -12.09 -18.14 21.83
N MET A 39 -13.11 -18.12 22.69
CA MET A 39 -14.49 -18.02 22.25
C MET A 39 -14.91 -16.57 22.07
N LEU A 40 -15.45 -16.25 20.90
CA LEU A 40 -15.87 -14.91 20.53
C LEU A 40 -17.25 -14.92 19.87
N THR A 41 -17.98 -13.84 20.04
CA THR A 41 -19.27 -13.64 19.36
C THR A 41 -19.41 -12.20 18.86
N PHE A 42 -20.17 -12.03 17.78
CA PHE A 42 -20.62 -10.72 17.30
C PHE A 42 -21.96 -10.29 17.94
N ASP A 43 -22.53 -11.12 18.78
CA ASP A 43 -23.78 -10.84 19.50
C ASP A 43 -23.47 -10.29 20.89
N ARG A 44 -23.78 -9.01 21.11
CA ARG A 44 -23.52 -8.33 22.38
C ARG A 44 -24.33 -8.90 23.52
N ALA A 45 -25.59 -9.27 23.27
CA ALA A 45 -26.44 -9.82 24.34
C ALA A 45 -25.91 -11.18 24.84
N ARG A 46 -25.39 -11.99 23.92
CA ARG A 46 -24.77 -13.26 24.23
C ARG A 46 -23.46 -13.11 24.99
N ALA A 47 -22.62 -12.16 24.58
CA ALA A 47 -21.39 -11.86 25.31
C ALA A 47 -21.63 -11.35 26.73
N LEU A 48 -22.69 -10.57 26.93
CA LEU A 48 -23.06 -10.09 28.27
C LEU A 48 -23.69 -11.17 29.16
N SER A 49 -24.25 -12.22 28.57
CA SER A 49 -24.87 -13.32 29.32
C SER A 49 -23.92 -14.45 29.73
N ARG A 50 -22.67 -14.40 29.20
CA ARG A 50 -21.68 -15.47 29.41
C ARG A 50 -20.28 -14.87 29.54
N GLU A 51 -19.62 -15.16 30.66
CA GLU A 51 -18.28 -14.66 30.96
C GLU A 51 -17.16 -15.32 30.11
N ASP A 52 -17.42 -16.52 29.56
CA ASP A 52 -16.50 -17.31 28.78
C ASP A 52 -16.48 -16.92 27.29
N ILE A 53 -17.36 -16.00 26.86
CA ILE A 53 -17.47 -15.57 25.47
C ILE A 53 -17.14 -14.08 25.35
N GLY A 54 -16.05 -13.75 24.65
CA GLY A 54 -15.69 -12.37 24.38
C GLY A 54 -16.54 -11.72 23.27
N PHE A 55 -16.80 -10.42 23.41
CA PHE A 55 -17.47 -9.64 22.37
C PHE A 55 -16.48 -9.15 21.34
N LEU A 56 -16.62 -9.57 20.09
CA LEU A 56 -15.75 -9.18 19.00
C LEU A 56 -16.23 -7.88 18.35
N THR A 57 -15.48 -6.83 18.59
CA THR A 57 -15.67 -5.50 17.99
C THR A 57 -14.48 -5.14 17.10
N PRO A 58 -14.57 -4.12 16.22
CA PRO A 58 -13.41 -3.61 15.48
C PRO A 58 -12.25 -3.19 16.39
N ASP A 59 -12.53 -2.73 17.61
CA ASP A 59 -11.52 -2.29 18.60
C ASP A 59 -10.98 -3.44 19.46
N HIS A 60 -11.47 -4.67 19.27
CA HIS A 60 -11.01 -5.81 20.06
C HIS A 60 -9.49 -6.02 19.86
N PRO A 61 -8.70 -6.27 20.92
CA PRO A 61 -7.24 -6.39 20.82
C PRO A 61 -6.76 -7.41 19.78
N LEU A 62 -7.48 -8.53 19.64
CA LEU A 62 -7.18 -9.53 18.61
C LEU A 62 -7.35 -8.98 17.19
N VAL A 63 -8.41 -8.18 16.93
CA VAL A 63 -8.65 -7.58 15.61
C VAL A 63 -7.55 -6.56 15.29
N ARG A 64 -7.22 -5.71 16.25
CA ARG A 64 -6.14 -4.74 16.10
C ARG A 64 -4.80 -5.42 15.84
N ALA A 65 -4.43 -6.40 16.65
CA ALA A 65 -3.19 -7.14 16.47
C ALA A 65 -3.15 -7.89 15.12
N ALA A 66 -4.27 -8.44 14.66
CA ALA A 66 -4.35 -9.09 13.35
C ALA A 66 -4.18 -8.07 12.19
N LEU A 67 -4.75 -6.87 12.33
CA LEU A 67 -4.53 -5.79 11.36
C LEU A 67 -3.09 -5.28 11.39
N ASP A 68 -2.52 -5.09 12.58
CA ASP A 68 -1.12 -4.68 12.73
C ASP A 68 -0.17 -5.73 12.14
N ALA A 69 -0.44 -7.02 12.36
CA ALA A 69 0.32 -8.10 11.76
C ALA A 69 0.19 -8.11 10.22
N LEU A 70 -0.99 -7.81 9.68
CA LEU A 70 -1.21 -7.72 8.23
C LEU A 70 -0.46 -6.53 7.61
N LEU A 71 -0.46 -5.38 8.30
CA LEU A 71 0.16 -4.15 7.82
C LEU A 71 1.68 -4.12 8.05
N GLY A 72 2.15 -4.76 9.11
CA GLY A 72 3.55 -4.73 9.53
C GLY A 72 4.38 -5.92 9.09
N CYS A 73 3.78 -7.00 8.57
CA CYS A 73 4.54 -8.16 8.12
C CYS A 73 4.94 -8.03 6.65
N GLU A 74 6.15 -8.47 6.32
CA GLU A 74 6.65 -8.54 4.94
C GLU A 74 6.06 -9.74 4.17
N THR A 75 5.35 -10.64 4.83
CA THR A 75 4.70 -11.80 4.21
C THR A 75 3.45 -11.35 3.45
N GLY A 76 3.36 -11.70 2.18
CA GLY A 76 2.25 -11.32 1.31
C GLY A 76 2.53 -10.10 0.42
N ASN A 77 3.69 -9.45 0.56
CA ASN A 77 4.11 -8.36 -0.31
C ASN A 77 4.55 -8.85 -1.70
N SER A 78 4.67 -10.17 -1.88
CA SER A 78 4.99 -10.77 -3.17
C SER A 78 3.99 -11.86 -3.52
N VAL A 79 3.50 -11.84 -4.75
CA VAL A 79 2.56 -12.84 -5.24
C VAL A 79 2.94 -13.31 -6.64
N PHE A 80 2.66 -14.58 -6.92
CA PHE A 80 2.76 -15.15 -8.26
C PHE A 80 1.39 -15.65 -8.71
N GLY A 81 1.06 -15.41 -9.98
CA GLY A 81 -0.20 -15.86 -10.59
C GLY A 81 -0.02 -16.31 -12.01
N ILE A 82 -0.88 -17.23 -12.43
CA ILE A 82 -1.00 -17.68 -13.83
C ILE A 82 -2.24 -17.01 -14.43
N TRP A 83 -2.05 -16.36 -15.56
CA TRP A 83 -3.10 -15.77 -16.37
C TRP A 83 -3.32 -16.61 -17.64
N LYS A 84 -4.47 -17.28 -17.74
CA LYS A 84 -4.88 -17.97 -18.97
C LYS A 84 -5.49 -16.96 -19.93
N SER A 85 -5.01 -16.95 -21.17
CA SER A 85 -5.44 -16.03 -22.22
C SER A 85 -5.21 -16.67 -23.59
N ASP A 86 -5.91 -16.20 -24.62
CA ASP A 86 -5.67 -16.63 -26.00
C ASP A 86 -4.44 -15.96 -26.61
N GLU A 87 -3.85 -15.01 -25.90
CA GLU A 87 -2.64 -14.30 -26.27
C GLU A 87 -1.36 -15.15 -26.04
N PRO A 88 -0.26 -14.87 -26.75
CA PRO A 88 1.01 -15.58 -26.58
C PRO A 88 1.53 -15.54 -25.13
N ASN A 89 2.31 -16.57 -24.77
CA ASN A 89 2.97 -16.63 -23.47
C ASN A 89 3.80 -15.38 -23.20
N ALA A 90 3.63 -14.80 -22.04
CA ALA A 90 4.36 -13.62 -21.62
C ALA A 90 4.53 -13.60 -20.10
N VAL A 91 5.55 -12.89 -19.62
CA VAL A 91 5.74 -12.65 -18.18
C VAL A 91 5.61 -11.16 -17.93
N PHE A 92 4.84 -10.83 -16.90
CA PHE A 92 4.63 -9.46 -16.44
C PHE A 92 5.09 -9.34 -14.99
N LEU A 93 5.72 -8.21 -14.68
CA LEU A 93 6.04 -7.81 -13.32
C LEU A 93 5.23 -6.54 -13.00
N GLU A 94 4.36 -6.64 -12.03
CA GLU A 94 3.64 -5.50 -11.45
C GLU A 94 4.32 -5.11 -10.15
N VAL A 95 4.66 -3.84 -10.04
CA VAL A 95 5.30 -3.24 -8.86
C VAL A 95 4.37 -2.18 -8.30
N HIS A 96 4.03 -2.31 -7.04
CA HIS A 96 3.35 -1.29 -6.28
C HIS A 96 4.38 -0.54 -5.44
N SER A 97 4.36 0.76 -5.54
CA SER A 97 5.22 1.66 -4.75
C SER A 97 4.38 2.76 -4.14
N ILE A 98 4.89 3.38 -3.09
CA ILE A 98 4.26 4.54 -2.46
C ILE A 98 5.23 5.71 -2.59
N VAL A 99 4.74 6.80 -3.17
CA VAL A 99 5.43 8.09 -3.14
C VAL A 99 5.14 8.73 -1.81
N GLU A 100 6.17 9.00 -1.03
CA GLU A 100 6.03 9.60 0.30
C GLU A 100 7.11 10.66 0.53
N CYS A 101 6.76 11.65 1.34
CA CYS A 101 7.67 12.72 1.72
C CYS A 101 7.70 12.80 3.24
N VAL A 102 8.89 12.62 3.81
CA VAL A 102 9.12 12.78 5.25
C VAL A 102 9.62 14.19 5.51
N ALA A 103 8.85 14.97 6.26
CA ALA A 103 9.16 16.36 6.57
C ALA A 103 8.71 16.73 7.99
N PRO A 104 9.21 17.83 8.55
CA PRO A 104 8.72 18.35 9.82
C PRO A 104 7.20 18.57 9.78
N PRO A 105 6.44 18.16 10.82
CA PRO A 105 4.99 18.29 10.86
C PRO A 105 4.46 19.70 10.60
N ALA A 106 5.22 20.72 10.97
CA ALA A 106 4.87 22.13 10.76
C ALA A 106 4.74 22.55 9.29
N LEU A 107 5.31 21.77 8.36
CA LEU A 107 5.23 22.02 6.92
C LEU A 107 3.95 21.49 6.29
N HIS A 108 3.21 20.62 6.97
CA HIS A 108 1.96 19.99 6.47
C HIS A 108 2.08 19.48 5.03
N VAL A 109 3.19 18.77 4.73
CA VAL A 109 3.51 18.27 3.39
C VAL A 109 2.43 17.33 2.87
N ASP A 110 1.82 16.55 3.77
CA ASP A 110 0.71 15.62 3.51
C ASP A 110 -0.51 16.28 2.86
N ARG A 111 -0.67 17.58 3.04
CA ARG A 111 -1.73 18.39 2.38
C ARG A 111 -1.52 18.46 0.86
N PHE A 112 -0.27 18.44 0.38
CA PHE A 112 0.10 18.62 -1.02
C PHE A 112 0.56 17.33 -1.67
N LEU A 113 1.25 16.49 -0.89
CA LEU A 113 1.73 15.18 -1.29
C LEU A 113 1.40 14.15 -0.18
N PRO A 114 0.14 13.70 -0.11
CA PRO A 114 -0.19 12.55 0.73
C PRO A 114 0.53 11.31 0.22
N ALA A 115 0.67 10.28 1.05
CA ALA A 115 1.20 8.99 0.62
C ALA A 115 0.43 8.49 -0.61
N THR A 116 1.06 8.55 -1.78
CA THR A 116 0.40 8.33 -3.07
C THR A 116 0.82 6.99 -3.67
N PRO A 117 -0.12 6.05 -3.84
CA PRO A 117 0.19 4.75 -4.44
C PRO A 117 0.50 4.90 -5.93
N LEU A 118 1.50 4.17 -6.38
CA LEU A 118 1.96 4.11 -7.75
C LEU A 118 2.04 2.66 -8.19
N ARG A 119 1.47 2.35 -9.36
CA ARG A 119 1.45 1.03 -9.95
C ARG A 119 2.15 1.04 -11.29
N ILE A 120 3.16 0.21 -11.45
CA ILE A 120 3.90 0.00 -12.71
C ILE A 120 3.80 -1.46 -13.11
N VAL A 121 3.52 -1.72 -14.37
CA VAL A 121 3.54 -3.06 -14.96
C VAL A 121 4.54 -3.06 -16.11
N VAL A 122 5.46 -4.01 -16.09
CA VAL A 122 6.42 -4.21 -17.18
C VAL A 122 6.37 -5.64 -17.71
N ASP A 123 6.54 -5.80 -19.00
CA ASP A 123 6.70 -7.11 -19.61
C ASP A 123 8.16 -7.59 -19.56
N GLN A 124 8.40 -8.82 -20.02
CA GLN A 124 9.74 -9.43 -20.06
C GLN A 124 10.74 -8.67 -20.94
N ALA A 125 10.26 -7.90 -21.93
CA ALA A 125 11.09 -7.04 -22.77
C ALA A 125 11.41 -5.70 -22.11
N GLY A 126 10.77 -5.38 -20.98
CA GLY A 126 10.92 -4.11 -20.26
C GLY A 126 10.05 -2.99 -20.82
N LYS A 127 8.99 -3.33 -21.57
CA LYS A 127 7.99 -2.39 -22.04
C LYS A 127 7.01 -2.06 -20.92
N ASP A 128 6.61 -0.79 -20.81
CA ASP A 128 5.55 -0.37 -19.91
C ASP A 128 4.19 -0.91 -20.39
N CYS A 129 3.52 -1.63 -19.53
CA CYS A 129 2.21 -2.24 -19.73
C CYS A 129 1.21 -1.80 -18.65
N SER A 130 1.45 -0.67 -17.97
CA SER A 130 0.64 -0.20 -16.85
C SER A 130 -0.82 0.08 -17.23
N ASP A 131 -1.07 0.44 -18.49
CA ASP A 131 -2.40 0.74 -19.03
C ASP A 131 -3.09 -0.46 -19.69
N LEU A 132 -2.51 -1.66 -19.60
CA LEU A 132 -3.10 -2.85 -20.21
C LEU A 132 -4.38 -3.26 -19.44
N GLU A 133 -5.54 -2.97 -20.04
CA GLU A 133 -6.87 -3.22 -19.44
C GLU A 133 -7.09 -4.73 -19.17
N ASP A 134 -6.70 -5.60 -20.10
CA ASP A 134 -6.85 -7.06 -19.96
C ASP A 134 -6.07 -7.60 -18.77
N PHE A 135 -4.91 -6.99 -18.47
CA PHE A 135 -4.12 -7.36 -17.30
C PHE A 135 -4.79 -6.93 -15.98
N ARG A 136 -5.51 -5.80 -15.97
CA ARG A 136 -6.26 -5.34 -14.78
C ARG A 136 -7.43 -6.24 -14.44
N SER A 137 -8.12 -6.72 -15.46
CA SER A 137 -9.29 -7.59 -15.33
C SER A 137 -8.95 -9.08 -15.29
N ALA A 138 -7.66 -9.45 -15.46
CA ALA A 138 -7.21 -10.83 -15.55
C ALA A 138 -7.56 -11.63 -14.30
N LYS A 139 -8.25 -12.76 -14.52
CA LYS A 139 -8.48 -13.76 -13.48
C LYS A 139 -7.21 -14.58 -13.30
N LEU A 140 -6.56 -14.43 -12.17
CA LEU A 140 -5.32 -15.13 -11.87
C LEU A 140 -5.62 -16.46 -11.13
N GLU A 141 -4.98 -17.51 -11.57
CA GLU A 141 -4.93 -18.80 -10.88
C GLU A 141 -3.65 -18.90 -10.04
N ARG A 142 -3.68 -19.73 -9.01
CA ARG A 142 -2.47 -20.05 -8.24
C ARG A 142 -1.50 -20.83 -9.10
N GLY A 143 -0.23 -20.47 -9.01
CA GLY A 143 0.86 -21.17 -9.70
C GLY A 143 2.07 -21.33 -8.79
N ASP A 144 3.01 -22.17 -9.26
CA ASP A 144 4.30 -22.31 -8.62
C ASP A 144 5.31 -21.37 -9.27
N VAL A 145 5.79 -20.40 -8.51
CA VAL A 145 6.77 -19.41 -8.95
C VAL A 145 8.11 -20.06 -9.36
N PHE A 146 8.44 -21.22 -8.80
CA PHE A 146 9.70 -21.93 -9.09
C PHE A 146 9.76 -22.38 -10.55
N THR A 147 8.63 -22.57 -11.22
CA THR A 147 8.59 -22.84 -12.68
C THR A 147 9.32 -21.76 -13.51
N LEU A 148 9.32 -20.50 -13.04
CA LEU A 148 10.07 -19.40 -13.65
C LEU A 148 11.43 -19.17 -12.99
N LEU A 149 11.50 -19.18 -11.66
CA LEU A 149 12.72 -18.84 -10.91
C LEU A 149 13.82 -19.89 -11.05
N ASP A 150 13.48 -21.15 -11.30
CA ASP A 150 14.46 -22.21 -11.57
C ASP A 150 15.10 -22.08 -12.95
N THR A 151 14.54 -21.23 -13.82
CA THR A 151 15.16 -20.90 -15.11
C THR A 151 16.29 -19.88 -14.89
N PRO A 152 17.58 -20.26 -15.06
CA PRO A 152 18.71 -19.37 -14.75
C PRO A 152 18.70 -18.07 -15.56
N VAL A 153 18.23 -18.13 -16.81
CA VAL A 153 18.14 -16.97 -17.69
C VAL A 153 17.09 -15.98 -17.16
N PHE A 154 15.94 -16.47 -16.72
CA PHE A 154 14.90 -15.61 -16.16
C PHE A 154 15.39 -14.95 -14.88
N ARG A 155 15.88 -15.76 -13.92
CA ARG A 155 16.31 -15.27 -12.62
C ARG A 155 17.49 -14.28 -12.69
N LYS A 156 18.49 -14.55 -13.55
CA LYS A 156 19.72 -13.75 -13.61
C LYS A 156 19.65 -12.58 -14.59
N LYS A 157 18.81 -12.63 -15.61
CA LYS A 157 18.76 -11.63 -16.68
C LYS A 157 17.43 -10.91 -16.74
N HIS A 158 16.31 -11.65 -16.91
CA HIS A 158 15.02 -11.03 -17.17
C HIS A 158 14.46 -10.34 -15.93
N LEU A 159 14.37 -11.01 -14.79
CA LEU A 159 13.80 -10.45 -13.57
C LEU A 159 14.53 -9.19 -13.08
N PRO A 160 15.88 -9.16 -12.99
CA PRO A 160 16.60 -7.93 -12.64
C PRO A 160 16.38 -6.78 -13.64
N SER A 161 16.31 -7.11 -14.94
CA SER A 161 16.02 -6.11 -15.98
C SER A 161 14.61 -5.53 -15.83
N MET A 162 13.60 -6.38 -15.58
CA MET A 162 12.23 -5.95 -15.35
C MET A 162 12.13 -5.05 -14.10
N LEU A 163 12.76 -5.43 -12.99
CA LEU A 163 12.82 -4.62 -11.77
C LEU A 163 13.46 -3.24 -12.02
N SER A 164 14.59 -3.22 -12.73
CA SER A 164 15.28 -1.96 -13.06
C SER A 164 14.41 -1.05 -13.95
N LYS A 165 13.71 -1.62 -14.93
CA LYS A 165 12.80 -0.87 -15.79
C LYS A 165 11.58 -0.35 -15.04
N ALA A 166 10.97 -1.18 -14.20
CA ALA A 166 9.85 -0.76 -13.37
C ALA A 166 10.26 0.38 -12.42
N ALA A 167 11.43 0.30 -11.80
CA ALA A 167 11.96 1.37 -10.96
C ALA A 167 12.17 2.67 -11.75
N ALA A 168 12.72 2.60 -12.97
CA ALA A 168 12.91 3.78 -13.82
C ALA A 168 11.57 4.44 -14.21
N PHE A 169 10.55 3.65 -14.54
CA PHE A 169 9.19 4.17 -14.81
C PHE A 169 8.57 4.79 -13.56
N ALA A 170 8.71 4.15 -12.40
CA ALA A 170 8.22 4.66 -11.14
C ALA A 170 8.88 6.00 -10.77
N GLU A 171 10.20 6.12 -10.93
CA GLU A 171 10.93 7.38 -10.70
C GLU A 171 10.43 8.50 -11.62
N LYS A 172 10.19 8.20 -12.89
CA LYS A 172 9.62 9.16 -13.84
C LYS A 172 8.24 9.64 -13.41
N GLN A 173 7.36 8.73 -13.00
CA GLN A 173 6.01 9.08 -12.55
C GLN A 173 6.04 9.82 -11.21
N LYS A 174 6.94 9.45 -10.28
CA LYS A 174 7.18 10.20 -9.04
C LYS A 174 7.52 11.66 -9.36
N GLY A 175 8.40 11.90 -10.33
CA GLY A 175 8.76 13.27 -10.76
C GLY A 175 7.52 14.10 -11.12
N VAL A 176 6.63 13.56 -11.93
CA VAL A 176 5.37 14.24 -12.33
C VAL A 176 4.46 14.51 -11.13
N ILE A 177 4.35 13.56 -10.20
CA ILE A 177 3.54 13.71 -8.98
C ILE A 177 4.12 14.83 -8.11
N VAL A 178 5.44 14.82 -7.89
CA VAL A 178 6.14 15.83 -7.08
C VAL A 178 6.02 17.21 -7.70
N GLU A 179 6.26 17.36 -9.01
CA GLU A 179 6.11 18.62 -9.73
C GLU A 179 4.69 19.17 -9.61
N THR A 180 3.68 18.29 -9.71
CA THR A 180 2.28 18.68 -9.54
C THR A 180 2.01 19.17 -8.12
N ALA A 181 2.50 18.46 -7.11
CA ALA A 181 2.38 18.86 -5.70
C ALA A 181 3.07 20.21 -5.43
N GLN A 182 4.27 20.40 -5.95
CA GLN A 182 5.01 21.67 -5.83
C GLN A 182 4.28 22.84 -6.48
N LYS A 183 3.73 22.61 -7.68
CA LYS A 183 2.94 23.63 -8.38
C LYS A 183 1.73 24.05 -7.57
N ILE A 184 0.94 23.10 -7.08
CA ILE A 184 -0.25 23.37 -6.25
C ILE A 184 0.13 24.12 -4.98
N ALA A 185 1.18 23.66 -4.28
CA ALA A 185 1.66 24.28 -3.06
C ALA A 185 2.15 25.72 -3.30
N SER A 186 2.95 25.92 -4.37
CA SER A 186 3.44 27.25 -4.76
C SER A 186 2.30 28.21 -5.05
N GLU A 187 1.36 27.82 -5.92
CA GLU A 187 0.22 28.66 -6.30
C GLU A 187 -0.67 29.02 -5.10
N GLN A 188 -0.81 28.11 -4.14
CA GLN A 188 -1.61 28.38 -2.95
C GLN A 188 -0.93 29.37 -2.01
N ILE A 189 0.38 29.20 -1.77
CA ILE A 189 1.13 30.09 -0.87
C ILE A 189 1.30 31.47 -1.53
N ASP A 190 1.54 31.52 -2.85
CA ASP A 190 1.68 32.78 -3.57
C ASP A 190 0.40 33.63 -3.52
N ARG A 191 -0.76 33.00 -3.67
CA ARG A 191 -2.06 33.69 -3.49
C ARG A 191 -2.23 34.23 -2.08
N GLU A 192 -1.74 33.51 -1.06
CA GLU A 192 -1.83 33.99 0.31
C GLU A 192 -0.85 35.15 0.58
N ILE A 193 0.35 35.10 0.00
CA ILE A 193 1.32 36.22 0.06
C ILE A 193 0.73 37.45 -0.59
N GLU A 194 0.20 37.34 -1.81
CA GLU A 194 -0.45 38.42 -2.56
C GLU A 194 -1.60 39.03 -1.74
N ARG A 195 -2.46 38.20 -1.18
CA ARG A 195 -3.56 38.64 -0.31
C ARG A 195 -3.07 39.44 0.91
N LEU A 196 -1.97 38.99 1.56
CA LEU A 196 -1.41 39.72 2.70
C LEU A 196 -0.72 41.01 2.28
N GLU A 197 -0.07 41.06 1.12
CA GLU A 197 0.55 42.27 0.57
C GLU A 197 -0.54 43.33 0.25
N ASP A 198 -1.65 42.93 -0.38
CA ASP A 198 -2.80 43.79 -0.65
C ASP A 198 -3.45 44.31 0.65
N LEU A 199 -3.66 43.42 1.62
CA LEU A 199 -4.20 43.80 2.93
C LEU A 199 -3.29 44.79 3.65
N ARG A 200 -1.98 44.61 3.57
CA ARG A 200 -1.00 45.52 4.17
C ARG A 200 -1.03 46.92 3.57
N ALA A 201 -1.33 47.04 2.27
CA ALA A 201 -1.49 48.33 1.60
C ALA A 201 -2.64 49.15 2.19
N ILE A 202 -3.64 48.51 2.78
CA ILE A 202 -4.83 49.13 3.35
C ILE A 202 -4.78 49.16 4.87
N ASN A 203 -4.13 48.16 5.50
CA ASN A 203 -4.16 47.97 6.93
C ASN A 203 -2.72 47.73 7.48
N ASN A 204 -2.22 48.69 8.24
CA ASN A 204 -0.89 48.64 8.84
C ASN A 204 -0.71 47.59 9.96
N HIS A 205 -1.78 46.86 10.34
CA HIS A 205 -1.67 45.78 11.33
C HIS A 205 -1.07 44.49 10.75
N VAL A 206 -1.06 44.33 9.41
CA VAL A 206 -0.35 43.22 8.78
C VAL A 206 1.15 43.43 8.91
N ARG A 207 1.81 42.54 9.62
CA ARG A 207 3.23 42.64 9.90
C ARG A 207 4.06 42.13 8.72
N PRO A 208 5.14 42.83 8.31
CA PRO A 208 6.07 42.32 7.29
C PRO A 208 6.61 40.94 7.61
N ALA A 209 6.80 40.62 8.90
CA ALA A 209 7.28 39.33 9.35
C ALA A 209 6.33 38.15 8.98
N GLU A 210 5.04 38.40 8.85
CA GLU A 210 4.06 37.38 8.45
C GLU A 210 4.27 36.97 6.97
N ILE A 211 4.52 37.94 6.11
CA ILE A 211 4.80 37.72 4.68
C ILE A 211 6.14 36.98 4.51
N GLU A 212 7.18 37.43 5.25
CA GLU A 212 8.49 36.74 5.22
C GLU A 212 8.44 35.32 5.79
N ALA A 213 7.59 35.08 6.78
CA ALA A 213 7.35 33.73 7.29
C ALA A 213 6.73 32.81 6.23
N LEU A 214 5.74 33.30 5.44
CA LEU A 214 5.15 32.54 4.33
C LEU A 214 6.15 32.28 3.20
N LYS A 215 6.99 33.26 2.86
CA LYS A 215 8.07 33.06 1.87
C LYS A 215 9.07 32.00 2.33
N SER A 216 9.46 32.04 3.61
CA SER A 216 10.34 31.03 4.20
C SER A 216 9.68 29.65 4.26
N LEU A 217 8.38 29.58 4.60
CA LEU A 217 7.60 28.35 4.58
C LEU A 217 7.53 27.74 3.18
N LYS A 218 7.31 28.58 2.16
CA LYS A 218 7.31 28.15 0.76
C LYS A 218 8.61 27.48 0.36
N LEU A 219 9.76 28.10 0.68
CA LEU A 219 11.07 27.56 0.37
C LEU A 219 11.30 26.19 1.04
N ALA A 220 11.05 26.11 2.35
CA ALA A 220 11.19 24.87 3.10
C ALA A 220 10.26 23.75 2.60
N LEU A 221 9.04 24.11 2.19
CA LEU A 221 8.07 23.17 1.63
C LEU A 221 8.53 22.65 0.25
N MET A 222 9.01 23.52 -0.64
CA MET A 222 9.54 23.13 -1.95
C MET A 222 10.73 22.19 -1.82
N GLU A 223 11.66 22.48 -0.91
CA GLU A 223 12.80 21.64 -0.62
C GLU A 223 12.36 20.27 -0.10
N SER A 224 11.45 20.25 0.86
CA SER A 224 10.91 18.99 1.42
C SER A 224 10.22 18.14 0.36
N LEU A 225 9.36 18.72 -0.48
CA LEU A 225 8.68 18.03 -1.58
C LEU A 225 9.67 17.44 -2.59
N SER A 226 10.77 18.17 -2.88
CA SER A 226 11.85 17.67 -3.75
C SER A 226 12.54 16.42 -3.17
N GLY A 227 12.52 16.26 -1.86
CA GLY A 227 13.06 15.11 -1.14
C GLY A 227 12.15 13.89 -1.10
N ALA A 228 11.01 13.90 -1.81
CA ALA A 228 10.10 12.77 -1.84
C ALA A 228 10.75 11.49 -2.36
N THR A 229 10.45 10.37 -1.72
CA THR A 229 11.03 9.05 -1.99
C THR A 229 9.99 8.06 -2.50
N LEU A 230 10.47 7.00 -3.14
CA LEU A 230 9.67 5.83 -3.52
C LEU A 230 9.98 4.70 -2.55
N ARG A 231 8.97 4.21 -1.88
CA ARG A 231 9.04 2.97 -1.10
C ARG A 231 8.34 1.86 -1.86
N ALA A 232 9.06 0.78 -2.15
CA ALA A 232 8.44 -0.43 -2.70
C ALA A 232 7.49 -1.05 -1.65
N ASP A 233 6.29 -1.39 -2.06
CA ASP A 233 5.25 -1.91 -1.18
C ASP A 233 4.91 -3.37 -1.51
N ALA A 234 4.63 -3.68 -2.77
CA ALA A 234 4.31 -5.03 -3.19
C ALA A 234 4.79 -5.34 -4.61
N LEU A 235 5.01 -6.62 -4.87
CA LEU A 235 5.39 -7.17 -6.17
C LEU A 235 4.39 -8.25 -6.59
N LYS A 236 4.02 -8.25 -7.87
CA LYS A 236 3.24 -9.35 -8.45
C LYS A 236 3.88 -9.81 -9.75
N LEU A 237 4.27 -11.07 -9.80
CA LEU A 237 4.77 -11.72 -10.99
C LEU A 237 3.64 -12.53 -11.63
N VAL A 238 3.38 -12.31 -12.90
CA VAL A 238 2.30 -12.99 -13.63
C VAL A 238 2.87 -13.67 -14.86
N LEU A 239 2.62 -14.97 -14.96
CA LEU A 239 2.89 -15.75 -16.15
C LEU A 239 1.59 -15.88 -16.96
N ARG A 240 1.53 -15.22 -18.12
CA ARG A 240 0.48 -15.46 -19.10
C ARG A 240 0.81 -16.72 -19.89
N VAL A 241 -0.15 -17.65 -19.92
CA VAL A 241 -0.05 -18.88 -20.70
C VAL A 241 -1.19 -18.92 -21.71
N SER A 242 -0.87 -19.34 -22.95
CA SER A 242 -1.88 -19.56 -23.98
C SER A 242 -2.72 -20.80 -23.62
N GLY A 243 -4.03 -20.63 -23.54
CA GLY A 243 -4.97 -21.71 -23.26
C GLY A 243 -6.36 -21.13 -23.05
N SER A 244 -7.36 -21.79 -23.60
CA SER A 244 -8.75 -21.36 -23.43
C SER A 244 -9.11 -21.28 -21.95
N PRO A 245 -9.76 -20.22 -21.50
CA PRO A 245 -10.31 -20.15 -20.16
C PRO A 245 -11.35 -21.26 -19.99
N SER A 246 -11.18 -22.08 -18.96
CA SER A 246 -12.12 -23.15 -18.59
C SER A 246 -13.36 -22.58 -17.95
#